data_2f22e060df47b25a140a656c6ad1f5a0
#
_entry.id   2f22e060df47b25a140a656c6ad1f5a0
#
_cell.length_a   1.000
_cell.length_b   1.000
_cell.length_c   1.000
_cell.angle_alpha   90.00
_cell.angle_beta   90.00
_cell.angle_gamma   90.00
#
_symmetry.space_group_name_H-M   'P 1'
#
loop_
_entity.id
_entity.type
_entity.pdbx_description
1 polymer ?
#
loop_
_entity_poly.entity_id
_entity_poly.type
_entity_poly.pdbx_seq_one_letter_code
_entity_poly.pdbx_strand_id
1 'polypeptide(L)'
;MSPQPRIQAQADQLDARWRDDARWQGIERSYAAADVVRLRGSVVPEATLARLGAERLWELLRREEPVRALGALTGGQAVQMVKAGLEAIYLSGWQVAADANLSGNTYPDQSLYPASSAPALVKRLNAALARADQIDWSEERNGTYWFAPILADAEAGFGGPLNAYELMRSMIEAGAAGVHYEDQLASEKKCGHLGGKVLVPTGQFVRTLNAARLAADVCDVPTVLVARTDALSAALLTSDVDEYDRDFVTGERTPEGFYRVRDGIDAAISRGLAYAPYADLIWFETSTPDLGEAREFAEAIHARFPGKLLAYNCSPSFNWRKHLDDDAIAGFQDRLNEWGYRFQFITLAGFHSLNAGMFELARGYAEEQMTAYVRLQEHEFALEEEGYTATRHQREVGAGYFDLVTQAVSPDASTLALRGSTEEAQFTA
;
A
#
# COMPACT_ATOMS: atom_id res chain seq x y z
N MET A 1 -28.99 -15.98 -23.61
CA MET A 1 -28.44 -15.43 -24.86
C MET A 1 -27.02 -15.97 -25.00
N SER A 2 -26.70 -16.63 -26.10
CA SER A 2 -25.31 -17.03 -26.37
C SER A 2 -24.43 -15.78 -26.50
N PRO A 3 -23.20 -15.78 -25.95
CA PRO A 3 -22.29 -14.63 -26.06
C PRO A 3 -22.03 -14.32 -27.54
N GLN A 4 -21.83 -13.03 -27.84
CA GLN A 4 -21.39 -12.67 -29.18
C GLN A 4 -20.03 -13.32 -29.46
N PRO A 5 -19.74 -13.77 -30.70
CA PRO A 5 -18.49 -14.51 -31.01
C PRO A 5 -17.22 -13.78 -30.56
N ARG A 6 -17.21 -12.45 -30.57
CA ARG A 6 -16.08 -11.62 -30.09
C ARG A 6 -15.86 -11.71 -28.58
N ILE A 7 -16.92 -11.74 -27.78
CA ILE A 7 -16.85 -11.89 -26.32
C ILE A 7 -16.31 -13.29 -25.99
N GLN A 8 -16.80 -14.32 -26.69
CA GLN A 8 -16.37 -15.69 -26.45
C GLN A 8 -14.88 -15.86 -26.72
N ALA A 9 -14.35 -15.38 -27.84
CA ALA A 9 -12.92 -15.51 -28.16
C ALA A 9 -12.02 -14.81 -27.14
N GLN A 10 -12.42 -13.65 -26.63
CA GLN A 10 -11.67 -12.94 -25.56
C GLN A 10 -11.77 -13.68 -24.22
N ALA A 11 -12.92 -14.25 -23.91
CA ALA A 11 -13.12 -15.04 -22.70
C ALA A 11 -12.27 -16.30 -22.71
N ASP A 12 -12.19 -17.01 -23.83
CA ASP A 12 -11.36 -18.20 -23.98
C ASP A 12 -9.86 -17.88 -23.79
N GLN A 13 -9.41 -16.73 -24.29
CA GLN A 13 -8.02 -16.26 -24.06
C GLN A 13 -7.75 -15.92 -22.59
N LEU A 14 -8.71 -15.29 -21.92
CA LEU A 14 -8.60 -14.94 -20.51
C LEU A 14 -8.59 -16.18 -19.61
N ASP A 15 -9.47 -17.16 -19.89
CA ASP A 15 -9.50 -18.45 -19.20
C ASP A 15 -8.19 -19.22 -19.37
N ALA A 16 -7.65 -19.23 -20.59
CA ALA A 16 -6.36 -19.85 -20.86
C ALA A 16 -5.23 -19.18 -20.05
N ARG A 17 -5.21 -17.85 -20.01
CA ARG A 17 -4.23 -17.10 -19.20
C ARG A 17 -4.35 -17.44 -17.70
N TRP A 18 -5.55 -17.48 -17.14
CA TRP A 18 -5.75 -17.82 -15.72
C TRP A 18 -5.31 -19.25 -15.39
N ARG A 19 -5.51 -20.19 -16.30
CA ARG A 19 -5.13 -21.59 -16.11
C ARG A 19 -3.64 -21.83 -16.29
N ASP A 20 -3.02 -21.20 -17.29
CA ASP A 20 -1.70 -21.57 -17.78
C ASP A 20 -0.58 -20.68 -17.20
N ASP A 21 -0.90 -19.49 -16.70
CA ASP A 21 0.06 -18.58 -16.07
C ASP A 21 0.18 -18.88 -14.56
N ALA A 22 1.41 -19.20 -14.14
CA ALA A 22 1.76 -19.47 -12.74
C ALA A 22 1.38 -18.32 -11.78
N ARG A 23 1.22 -17.09 -12.29
CA ARG A 23 0.75 -15.93 -11.51
C ARG A 23 -0.61 -16.19 -10.84
N TRP A 24 -1.46 -16.97 -11.47
CA TRP A 24 -2.84 -17.21 -11.02
C TRP A 24 -3.05 -18.53 -10.30
N GLN A 25 -1.99 -19.29 -10.11
CA GLN A 25 -2.07 -20.59 -9.44
C GLN A 25 -2.58 -20.42 -7.99
N GLY A 26 -3.64 -21.14 -7.64
CA GLY A 26 -4.28 -21.08 -6.31
C GLY A 26 -5.15 -19.85 -6.07
N ILE A 27 -5.46 -19.06 -7.11
CA ILE A 27 -6.42 -17.95 -7.05
C ILE A 27 -7.77 -18.39 -7.61
N GLU A 28 -8.79 -18.34 -6.77
CA GLU A 28 -10.18 -18.62 -7.13
C GLU A 28 -10.94 -17.34 -7.51
N ARG A 29 -11.93 -17.49 -8.37
CA ARG A 29 -12.84 -16.44 -8.80
C ARG A 29 -14.28 -16.96 -8.74
N SER A 30 -15.19 -16.15 -8.20
CA SER A 30 -16.63 -16.48 -8.16
C SER A 30 -17.36 -16.15 -9.46
N TYR A 31 -16.66 -15.73 -10.51
CA TYR A 31 -17.16 -15.30 -11.80
C TYR A 31 -16.37 -15.94 -12.95
N ALA A 32 -16.94 -15.94 -14.14
CA ALA A 32 -16.31 -16.48 -15.35
C ALA A 32 -15.59 -15.38 -16.15
N ALA A 33 -14.63 -15.78 -16.99
CA ALA A 33 -13.94 -14.87 -17.92
C ALA A 33 -14.90 -14.13 -18.85
N ALA A 34 -16.00 -14.77 -19.25
CA ALA A 34 -17.05 -14.14 -20.06
C ALA A 34 -17.73 -12.96 -19.35
N ASP A 35 -17.84 -13.00 -18.00
CA ASP A 35 -18.38 -11.89 -17.22
C ASP A 35 -17.42 -10.71 -17.22
N VAL A 36 -16.13 -10.97 -17.06
CA VAL A 36 -15.07 -9.96 -17.13
C VAL A 36 -15.11 -9.25 -18.48
N VAL A 37 -15.08 -10.01 -19.58
CA VAL A 37 -15.09 -9.45 -20.95
C VAL A 37 -16.35 -8.63 -21.22
N ARG A 38 -17.50 -9.08 -20.69
CA ARG A 38 -18.77 -8.33 -20.82
C ARG A 38 -18.73 -6.98 -20.09
N LEU A 39 -18.05 -6.92 -18.94
CA LEU A 39 -17.93 -5.74 -18.09
C LEU A 39 -16.86 -4.76 -18.54
N ARG A 40 -15.87 -5.20 -19.32
CA ARG A 40 -14.76 -4.35 -19.82
C ARG A 40 -15.22 -3.21 -20.74
N GLY A 41 -16.34 -3.34 -21.40
CA GLY A 41 -16.74 -2.44 -22.47
C GLY A 41 -16.01 -2.73 -23.78
N SER A 42 -16.03 -1.79 -24.72
CA SER A 42 -15.41 -1.95 -26.05
C SER A 42 -13.95 -1.54 -26.12
N VAL A 43 -13.48 -0.76 -25.16
CA VAL A 43 -12.11 -0.27 -25.00
C VAL A 43 -11.70 -0.49 -23.56
N VAL A 44 -10.50 -1.05 -23.35
CA VAL A 44 -9.85 -1.13 -22.04
C VAL A 44 -8.80 -0.03 -21.98
N PRO A 45 -8.98 1.00 -21.16
CA PRO A 45 -7.95 2.03 -20.96
C PRO A 45 -6.68 1.41 -20.38
N GLU A 46 -5.52 1.80 -20.91
CA GLU A 46 -4.24 1.32 -20.37
C GLU A 46 -3.90 2.01 -19.05
N ALA A 47 -3.63 1.19 -18.03
CA ALA A 47 -3.11 1.63 -16.73
C ALA A 47 -1.62 1.23 -16.60
N THR A 48 -0.76 1.86 -17.39
CA THR A 48 0.63 1.46 -17.57
C THR A 48 1.41 1.36 -16.26
N LEU A 49 1.32 2.39 -15.39
CA LEU A 49 2.05 2.38 -14.11
C LEU A 49 1.53 1.30 -13.16
N ALA A 50 0.22 1.07 -13.10
CA ALA A 50 -0.36 0.02 -12.28
C ALA A 50 0.07 -1.37 -12.76
N ARG A 51 0.09 -1.61 -14.08
CA ARG A 51 0.51 -2.89 -14.65
C ARG A 51 1.99 -3.15 -14.39
N LEU A 52 2.87 -2.22 -14.74
CA LEU A 52 4.31 -2.35 -14.49
C LEU A 52 4.61 -2.52 -13.00
N GLY A 53 3.94 -1.74 -12.15
CA GLY A 53 4.07 -1.84 -10.70
C GLY A 53 3.59 -3.19 -10.16
N ALA A 54 2.45 -3.71 -10.62
CA ALA A 54 1.91 -5.00 -10.19
C ALA A 54 2.82 -6.17 -10.62
N GLU A 55 3.33 -6.16 -11.85
CA GLU A 55 4.29 -7.13 -12.35
C GLU A 55 5.58 -7.08 -11.53
N ARG A 56 6.12 -5.88 -11.29
CA ARG A 56 7.32 -5.68 -10.48
C ARG A 56 7.12 -6.11 -9.02
N LEU A 57 6.00 -5.76 -8.40
CA LEU A 57 5.69 -6.18 -7.03
C LEU A 57 5.63 -7.70 -6.92
N TRP A 58 5.00 -8.35 -7.91
CA TRP A 58 4.93 -9.82 -7.93
C TRP A 58 6.30 -10.47 -8.07
N GLU A 59 7.19 -9.93 -8.89
CA GLU A 59 8.58 -10.38 -9.00
C GLU A 59 9.33 -10.23 -7.66
N LEU A 60 9.21 -9.08 -7.02
CA LEU A 60 9.84 -8.79 -5.73
C LEU A 60 9.38 -9.76 -4.64
N LEU A 61 8.07 -10.03 -4.55
CA LEU A 61 7.47 -10.94 -3.57
C LEU A 61 7.93 -12.40 -3.71
N ARG A 62 8.45 -12.78 -4.87
CA ARG A 62 8.94 -14.14 -5.14
C ARG A 62 10.43 -14.33 -4.93
N ARG A 63 11.16 -13.30 -4.60
CA ARG A 63 12.58 -13.37 -4.23
C ARG A 63 12.77 -14.04 -2.87
N GLU A 64 14.00 -14.37 -2.55
CA GLU A 64 14.36 -14.90 -1.21
C GLU A 64 14.27 -13.80 -0.14
N GLU A 65 14.69 -12.59 -0.47
CA GLU A 65 14.63 -11.44 0.43
C GLU A 65 13.20 -10.88 0.52
N PRO A 66 12.77 -10.41 1.70
CA PRO A 66 11.47 -9.79 1.86
C PRO A 66 11.43 -8.39 1.22
N VAL A 67 10.28 -8.02 0.72
CA VAL A 67 9.99 -6.64 0.31
C VAL A 67 9.78 -5.79 1.56
N ARG A 68 10.65 -4.82 1.78
CA ARG A 68 10.52 -3.84 2.86
C ARG A 68 9.95 -2.54 2.32
N ALA A 69 8.92 -2.01 2.97
CA ALA A 69 8.27 -0.78 2.55
C ALA A 69 8.00 0.17 3.72
N LEU A 70 8.01 1.45 3.45
CA LEU A 70 7.63 2.49 4.39
C LEU A 70 6.40 3.24 3.89
N GLY A 71 5.56 3.69 4.82
CA GLY A 71 4.40 4.51 4.52
C GLY A 71 4.83 5.90 4.07
N ALA A 72 4.65 6.24 2.79
CA ALA A 72 4.88 7.57 2.26
C ALA A 72 3.65 8.47 2.44
N LEU A 73 3.86 9.71 2.88
CA LEU A 73 2.82 10.73 3.04
C LEU A 73 2.89 11.78 1.93
N THR A 74 4.08 12.02 1.38
CA THR A 74 4.33 13.02 0.34
C THR A 74 5.12 12.44 -0.82
N GLY A 75 5.02 13.09 -1.99
CA GLY A 75 5.81 12.69 -3.17
C GLY A 75 7.32 12.81 -2.94
N GLY A 76 7.76 13.84 -2.19
CA GLY A 76 9.17 14.00 -1.80
C GLY A 76 9.67 12.82 -0.98
N GLN A 77 8.88 12.34 0.00
CA GLN A 77 9.24 11.15 0.77
C GLN A 77 9.36 9.91 -0.13
N ALA A 78 8.44 9.70 -1.07
CA ALA A 78 8.52 8.58 -2.01
C ALA A 78 9.82 8.63 -2.85
N VAL A 79 10.20 9.80 -3.34
CA VAL A 79 11.46 10.01 -4.07
C VAL A 79 12.66 9.64 -3.20
N GLN A 80 12.72 10.13 -1.94
CA GLN A 80 13.83 9.83 -1.04
C GLN A 80 13.87 8.34 -0.64
N MET A 81 12.72 7.68 -0.44
CA MET A 81 12.66 6.25 -0.18
C MET A 81 13.29 5.43 -1.31
N VAL A 82 12.99 5.75 -2.56
CA VAL A 82 13.57 5.07 -3.73
C VAL A 82 15.07 5.35 -3.85
N LYS A 83 15.50 6.62 -3.66
CA LYS A 83 16.93 6.98 -3.65
C LYS A 83 17.71 6.23 -2.58
N ALA A 84 17.11 6.07 -1.40
CA ALA A 84 17.72 5.32 -0.29
C ALA A 84 17.70 3.79 -0.49
N GLY A 85 17.19 3.29 -1.63
CA GLY A 85 17.25 1.88 -1.99
C GLY A 85 16.02 1.05 -1.64
N LEU A 86 14.91 1.65 -1.18
CA LEU A 86 13.66 0.91 -1.01
C LEU A 86 13.04 0.58 -2.37
N GLU A 87 12.66 -0.68 -2.54
CA GLU A 87 12.12 -1.20 -3.81
C GLU A 87 10.59 -1.15 -3.89
N ALA A 88 9.89 -0.83 -2.79
CA ALA A 88 8.43 -0.70 -2.73
C ALA A 88 8.01 0.40 -1.74
N ILE A 89 6.82 0.92 -1.94
CA ILE A 89 6.22 1.96 -1.11
C ILE A 89 4.88 1.45 -0.57
N TYR A 90 4.60 1.74 0.70
CA TYR A 90 3.27 1.54 1.28
C TYR A 90 2.51 2.86 1.32
N LEU A 91 1.22 2.84 1.01
CA LEU A 91 0.31 3.96 1.18
C LEU A 91 -0.68 3.64 2.29
N SER A 92 -0.58 4.36 3.38
CA SER A 92 -1.34 4.15 4.62
C SER A 92 -2.65 4.94 4.63
N GLY A 93 -3.78 4.26 4.84
CA GLY A 93 -5.07 4.90 5.09
C GLY A 93 -5.05 5.78 6.33
N TRP A 94 -4.35 5.36 7.38
CA TRP A 94 -4.14 6.20 8.56
C TRP A 94 -3.47 7.54 8.23
N GLN A 95 -2.41 7.52 7.43
CA GLN A 95 -1.73 8.75 7.00
C GLN A 95 -2.62 9.61 6.08
N VAL A 96 -3.44 8.97 5.25
CA VAL A 96 -4.47 9.67 4.46
C VAL A 96 -5.46 10.36 5.37
N ALA A 97 -5.99 9.67 6.39
CA ALA A 97 -6.92 10.26 7.35
C ALA A 97 -6.31 11.46 8.07
N ALA A 98 -5.06 11.36 8.54
CA ALA A 98 -4.38 12.39 9.30
C ALA A 98 -4.09 13.65 8.49
N ASP A 99 -3.44 13.51 7.30
CA ASP A 99 -2.80 14.67 6.64
C ASP A 99 -2.96 14.73 5.11
N ALA A 100 -3.54 13.71 4.46
CA ALA A 100 -3.56 13.65 2.99
C ALA A 100 -4.94 13.40 2.38
N ASN A 101 -6.01 13.55 3.14
CA ASN A 101 -7.37 13.36 2.62
C ASN A 101 -7.87 14.58 1.84
N LEU A 102 -8.82 14.33 0.93
CA LEU A 102 -9.38 15.36 0.06
C LEU A 102 -10.39 16.28 0.76
N SER A 103 -10.86 15.96 1.98
CA SER A 103 -11.72 16.85 2.75
C SER A 103 -10.95 17.99 3.42
N GLY A 104 -9.61 17.89 3.50
CA GLY A 104 -8.77 18.92 4.13
C GLY A 104 -8.88 18.99 5.65
N ASN A 105 -9.36 17.93 6.28
CA ASN A 105 -9.45 17.82 7.75
C ASN A 105 -8.45 16.80 8.29
N THR A 106 -8.19 16.85 9.59
CA THR A 106 -7.44 15.82 10.31
C THR A 106 -8.42 14.87 10.97
N TYR A 107 -8.35 13.58 10.62
CA TYR A 107 -9.23 12.55 11.14
C TYR A 107 -8.45 11.41 11.81
N PRO A 108 -9.05 10.74 12.81
CA PRO A 108 -8.61 9.42 13.18
C PRO A 108 -8.87 8.43 12.01
N ASP A 109 -8.18 7.31 12.04
CA ASP A 109 -8.34 6.24 11.04
C ASP A 109 -9.66 5.48 11.26
N GLN A 110 -10.75 6.06 10.80
CA GLN A 110 -12.14 5.58 10.91
C GLN A 110 -12.95 5.80 9.62
N SER A 111 -12.28 5.84 8.47
CA SER A 111 -12.90 6.03 7.14
C SER A 111 -13.80 7.29 7.06
N LEU A 112 -13.44 8.38 7.76
CA LEU A 112 -14.20 9.63 7.77
C LEU A 112 -13.91 10.52 6.55
N TYR A 113 -12.96 10.15 5.74
CA TYR A 113 -12.55 10.88 4.55
C TYR A 113 -13.14 10.28 3.27
N PRO A 114 -13.21 11.04 2.15
CA PRO A 114 -13.71 10.52 0.88
C PRO A 114 -12.88 9.35 0.36
N ALA A 115 -13.51 8.29 -0.12
CA ALA A 115 -12.85 7.08 -0.66
C ALA A 115 -11.85 7.38 -1.79
N SER A 116 -12.02 8.49 -2.52
CA SER A 116 -11.09 8.98 -3.54
C SER A 116 -9.78 9.57 -3.01
N SER A 117 -9.63 9.71 -1.68
CA SER A 117 -8.42 10.32 -1.07
C SER A 117 -7.18 9.44 -1.23
N ALA A 118 -7.29 8.13 -0.99
CA ALA A 118 -6.17 7.22 -1.17
C ALA A 118 -5.73 7.12 -2.64
N PRO A 119 -6.63 6.93 -3.65
CA PRO A 119 -6.26 7.03 -5.07
C PRO A 119 -5.58 8.36 -5.43
N ALA A 120 -6.04 9.49 -4.89
CA ALA A 120 -5.42 10.79 -5.16
C ALA A 120 -3.98 10.87 -4.61
N LEU A 121 -3.71 10.27 -3.44
CA LEU A 121 -2.35 10.18 -2.92
C LEU A 121 -1.48 9.22 -3.75
N VAL A 122 -1.97 8.05 -4.16
CA VAL A 122 -1.26 7.15 -5.10
C VAL A 122 -0.81 7.91 -6.35
N LYS A 123 -1.73 8.67 -6.96
CA LYS A 123 -1.43 9.49 -8.15
C LYS A 123 -0.35 10.53 -7.87
N ARG A 124 -0.37 11.17 -6.71
CA ARG A 124 0.64 12.17 -6.30
C ARG A 124 2.01 11.54 -6.13
N LEU A 125 2.10 10.38 -5.47
CA LEU A 125 3.36 9.66 -5.29
C LEU A 125 3.94 9.25 -6.66
N ASN A 126 3.15 8.64 -7.52
CA ASN A 126 3.54 8.27 -8.88
C ASN A 126 3.98 9.48 -9.72
N ALA A 127 3.31 10.62 -9.58
CA ALA A 127 3.70 11.84 -10.28
C ALA A 127 5.07 12.38 -9.84
N ALA A 128 5.40 12.26 -8.55
CA ALA A 128 6.71 12.64 -8.03
C ALA A 128 7.82 11.70 -8.53
N LEU A 129 7.56 10.38 -8.51
CA LEU A 129 8.49 9.38 -9.05
C LEU A 129 8.71 9.56 -10.56
N ALA A 130 7.64 9.78 -11.32
CA ALA A 130 7.75 10.08 -12.75
C ALA A 130 8.54 11.38 -13.04
N ARG A 131 8.43 12.39 -12.17
CA ARG A 131 9.26 13.61 -12.30
C ARG A 131 10.73 13.32 -12.03
N ALA A 132 11.03 12.54 -10.99
CA ALA A 132 12.40 12.13 -10.70
C ALA A 132 13.01 11.32 -11.86
N ASP A 133 12.24 10.39 -12.45
CA ASP A 133 12.64 9.65 -13.66
C ASP A 133 12.93 10.57 -14.84
N GLN A 134 12.05 11.54 -15.11
CA GLN A 134 12.22 12.50 -16.20
C GLN A 134 13.47 13.38 -16.03
N ILE A 135 13.78 13.79 -14.78
CA ILE A 135 14.98 14.56 -14.48
C ILE A 135 16.22 13.71 -14.76
N ASP A 136 16.31 12.52 -14.17
CA ASP A 136 17.46 11.64 -14.35
C ASP A 136 17.65 11.24 -15.82
N TRP A 137 16.56 10.92 -16.53
CA TRP A 137 16.63 10.62 -17.96
C TRP A 137 17.14 11.78 -18.79
N SER A 138 16.69 13.01 -18.52
CA SER A 138 17.12 14.21 -19.23
C SER A 138 18.56 14.61 -18.92
N GLU A 139 19.09 14.21 -17.77
CA GLU A 139 20.48 14.41 -17.35
C GLU A 139 21.39 13.22 -17.70
N GLU A 140 20.88 12.24 -18.47
CA GLU A 140 21.59 10.99 -18.84
C GLU A 140 22.09 10.18 -17.62
N ARG A 141 21.42 10.32 -16.48
CA ARG A 141 21.70 9.55 -15.28
C ARG A 141 20.89 8.26 -15.31
N ASN A 142 21.58 7.14 -15.36
CA ASN A 142 20.98 5.81 -15.40
C ASN A 142 21.43 5.02 -14.17
N GLY A 143 20.51 4.45 -13.42
CA GLY A 143 20.86 3.60 -12.27
C GLY A 143 19.72 3.41 -11.28
N THR A 144 18.75 4.32 -11.22
CA THR A 144 17.62 4.24 -10.32
C THR A 144 16.37 3.80 -11.07
N TYR A 145 15.72 2.74 -10.61
CA TYR A 145 14.37 2.38 -11.06
C TYR A 145 13.35 3.15 -10.24
N TRP A 146 12.85 4.25 -10.78
CA TRP A 146 11.99 5.19 -10.06
C TRP A 146 10.57 4.68 -9.80
N PHE A 147 10.03 3.79 -10.62
CA PHE A 147 8.64 3.33 -10.53
C PHE A 147 8.46 2.21 -9.50
N ALA A 148 8.93 2.46 -8.26
CA ALA A 148 8.72 1.53 -7.16
C ALA A 148 7.22 1.23 -6.99
N PRO A 149 6.81 -0.06 -6.93
CA PRO A 149 5.42 -0.43 -6.78
C PRO A 149 4.83 0.08 -5.48
N ILE A 150 3.61 0.63 -5.56
CA ILE A 150 2.85 1.13 -4.41
C ILE A 150 1.79 0.11 -4.04
N LEU A 151 1.86 -0.41 -2.79
CA LEU A 151 0.78 -1.18 -2.18
C LEU A 151 -0.07 -0.23 -1.34
N ALA A 152 -1.36 -0.10 -1.71
CA ALA A 152 -2.26 0.91 -1.19
C ALA A 152 -3.35 0.35 -0.27
N ASP A 153 -3.71 1.12 0.74
CA ASP A 153 -4.77 0.87 1.70
C ASP A 153 -6.14 1.25 1.12
N ALA A 154 -7.06 0.29 1.03
CA ALA A 154 -8.45 0.50 0.65
C ALA A 154 -9.41 0.39 1.83
N GLU A 155 -8.89 0.38 3.07
CA GLU A 155 -9.72 0.29 4.28
C GLU A 155 -10.65 -0.94 4.23
N ALA A 156 -11.87 -0.81 4.75
CA ALA A 156 -12.92 -1.81 4.60
C ALA A 156 -13.73 -1.67 3.27
N GLY A 157 -13.18 -0.96 2.27
CA GLY A 157 -13.81 -0.76 0.96
C GLY A 157 -14.85 0.37 0.90
N PHE A 158 -15.01 1.17 1.94
CA PHE A 158 -15.95 2.31 2.03
C PHE A 158 -17.42 1.97 1.74
N GLY A 159 -17.80 0.72 1.95
CA GLY A 159 -19.19 0.26 1.75
C GLY A 159 -19.28 -1.23 1.42
N GLY A 160 -20.13 -1.58 0.47
CA GLY A 160 -20.32 -2.96 0.03
C GLY A 160 -19.39 -3.36 -1.14
N PRO A 161 -19.62 -4.56 -1.74
CA PRO A 161 -18.80 -5.05 -2.84
C PRO A 161 -18.73 -4.13 -4.06
N LEU A 162 -19.77 -3.36 -4.36
CA LEU A 162 -19.75 -2.39 -5.47
C LEU A 162 -18.85 -1.21 -5.19
N ASN A 163 -18.79 -0.75 -3.91
CA ASN A 163 -17.85 0.29 -3.50
C ASN A 163 -16.40 -0.21 -3.61
N ALA A 164 -16.14 -1.44 -3.15
CA ALA A 164 -14.82 -2.06 -3.26
C ALA A 164 -14.37 -2.24 -4.72
N TYR A 165 -15.30 -2.62 -5.63
CA TYR A 165 -15.06 -2.70 -7.06
C TYR A 165 -14.63 -1.35 -7.65
N GLU A 166 -15.38 -0.28 -7.40
CA GLU A 166 -15.09 1.06 -7.94
C GLU A 166 -13.81 1.66 -7.29
N LEU A 167 -13.57 1.40 -6.00
CA LEU A 167 -12.35 1.83 -5.34
C LEU A 167 -11.11 1.15 -5.94
N MET A 168 -11.16 -0.17 -6.20
CA MET A 168 -10.07 -0.88 -6.87
C MET A 168 -9.79 -0.29 -8.25
N ARG A 169 -10.82 0.01 -9.04
CA ARG A 169 -10.64 0.67 -10.34
C ARG A 169 -9.92 2.01 -10.20
N SER A 170 -10.37 2.84 -9.25
CA SER A 170 -9.75 4.14 -8.98
C SER A 170 -8.28 4.01 -8.53
N MET A 171 -7.95 2.98 -7.74
CA MET A 171 -6.57 2.67 -7.35
C MET A 171 -5.71 2.29 -8.55
N ILE A 172 -6.24 1.45 -9.45
CA ILE A 172 -5.55 1.05 -10.68
C ILE A 172 -5.33 2.25 -11.62
N GLU A 173 -6.35 3.07 -11.81
CA GLU A 173 -6.25 4.30 -12.62
C GLU A 173 -5.21 5.28 -12.05
N ALA A 174 -5.04 5.30 -10.73
CA ALA A 174 -4.02 6.11 -10.06
C ALA A 174 -2.60 5.49 -10.15
N GLY A 175 -2.48 4.22 -10.55
CA GLY A 175 -1.20 3.52 -10.69
C GLY A 175 -0.79 2.67 -9.49
N ALA A 176 -1.72 2.20 -8.65
CA ALA A 176 -1.43 1.27 -7.57
C ALA A 176 -1.02 -0.11 -8.12
N ALA A 177 0.05 -0.68 -7.57
CA ALA A 177 0.57 -2.00 -7.91
C ALA A 177 -0.14 -3.12 -7.15
N GLY A 178 -0.51 -2.84 -5.92
CA GLY A 178 -1.25 -3.71 -5.03
C GLY A 178 -2.22 -2.93 -4.17
N VAL A 179 -3.25 -3.61 -3.68
CA VAL A 179 -4.28 -3.02 -2.82
C VAL A 179 -4.67 -4.04 -1.75
N HIS A 180 -4.82 -3.58 -0.51
CA HIS A 180 -5.39 -4.42 0.53
C HIS A 180 -6.76 -3.91 0.97
N TYR A 181 -7.59 -4.85 1.41
CA TYR A 181 -8.88 -4.64 2.06
C TYR A 181 -8.90 -5.35 3.40
N GLU A 182 -9.71 -4.88 4.33
CA GLU A 182 -9.88 -5.48 5.65
C GLU A 182 -11.32 -5.88 5.94
N ASP A 183 -11.52 -6.87 6.82
CA ASP A 183 -12.79 -7.53 7.10
C ASP A 183 -13.67 -6.80 8.13
N GLN A 184 -13.44 -5.50 8.33
CA GLN A 184 -14.26 -4.68 9.19
C GLN A 184 -15.53 -4.18 8.50
N LEU A 185 -16.56 -3.85 9.31
CA LEU A 185 -17.74 -3.12 8.86
C LEU A 185 -17.33 -1.68 8.48
N ALA A 186 -17.54 -1.29 7.23
CA ALA A 186 -17.07 0.00 6.71
C ALA A 186 -17.61 1.21 7.48
N SER A 187 -18.86 1.16 7.98
CA SER A 187 -19.46 2.24 8.78
C SER A 187 -18.94 2.32 10.22
N GLU A 188 -18.30 1.27 10.71
CA GLU A 188 -17.74 1.19 12.06
C GLU A 188 -16.23 0.91 12.06
N LYS A 189 -15.58 1.17 10.93
CA LYS A 189 -14.15 0.95 10.75
C LYS A 189 -13.32 1.69 11.81
N LYS A 190 -12.33 0.99 12.32
CA LYS A 190 -11.33 1.51 13.27
C LYS A 190 -9.94 1.12 12.80
N CYS A 191 -8.94 1.94 13.13
CA CYS A 191 -7.54 1.51 13.03
C CYS A 191 -7.33 0.17 13.75
N GLY A 192 -6.48 -0.70 13.22
CA GLY A 192 -6.20 -2.01 13.78
C GLY A 192 -5.85 -2.01 15.28
N HIS A 193 -5.28 -0.89 15.77
CA HIS A 193 -4.86 -0.71 17.16
C HIS A 193 -5.90 0.02 18.03
N LEU A 194 -7.07 0.37 17.48
CA LEU A 194 -8.19 0.92 18.24
C LEU A 194 -9.15 -0.19 18.69
N GLY A 195 -9.86 0.06 19.79
CA GLY A 195 -10.94 -0.80 20.27
C GLY A 195 -12.23 -0.63 19.47
N GLY A 196 -13.21 -1.53 19.69
CA GLY A 196 -14.54 -1.42 19.11
C GLY A 196 -14.63 -1.78 17.63
N LYS A 197 -13.69 -2.54 17.10
CA LYS A 197 -13.73 -3.08 15.74
C LYS A 197 -14.91 -4.05 15.59
N VAL A 198 -15.63 -3.91 14.48
CA VAL A 198 -16.75 -4.77 14.11
C VAL A 198 -16.42 -5.50 12.82
N LEU A 199 -16.37 -6.84 12.88
CA LEU A 199 -16.13 -7.67 11.69
C LEU A 199 -17.43 -7.84 10.89
N VAL A 200 -17.28 -7.99 9.58
CA VAL A 200 -18.33 -8.54 8.72
C VAL A 200 -18.20 -10.08 8.68
N PRO A 201 -19.28 -10.83 8.33
CA PRO A 201 -19.16 -12.27 8.11
C PRO A 201 -18.06 -12.62 7.10
N THR A 202 -17.35 -13.70 7.34
CA THR A 202 -16.24 -14.16 6.49
C THR A 202 -16.62 -14.21 5.01
N GLY A 203 -17.74 -14.82 4.64
CA GLY A 203 -18.21 -14.87 3.25
C GLY A 203 -18.64 -13.51 2.70
N GLN A 204 -18.98 -12.53 3.53
CA GLN A 204 -19.20 -11.17 3.07
C GLN A 204 -17.87 -10.52 2.64
N PHE A 205 -16.81 -10.70 3.40
CA PHE A 205 -15.50 -10.19 3.02
C PHE A 205 -14.92 -10.93 1.80
N VAL A 206 -15.16 -12.22 1.64
CA VAL A 206 -14.83 -12.96 0.40
C VAL A 206 -15.51 -12.31 -0.82
N ARG A 207 -16.77 -11.85 -0.69
CA ARG A 207 -17.43 -11.11 -1.78
C ARG A 207 -16.74 -9.77 -2.08
N THR A 208 -16.23 -9.08 -1.07
CA THR A 208 -15.43 -7.85 -1.23
C THR A 208 -14.13 -8.15 -1.99
N LEU A 209 -13.40 -9.21 -1.62
CA LEU A 209 -12.19 -9.64 -2.31
C LEU A 209 -12.47 -10.02 -3.78
N ASN A 210 -13.55 -10.77 -4.04
CA ASN A 210 -13.96 -11.10 -5.41
C ASN A 210 -14.33 -9.86 -6.22
N ALA A 211 -14.99 -8.87 -5.62
CA ALA A 211 -15.33 -7.61 -6.29
C ALA A 211 -14.06 -6.81 -6.66
N ALA A 212 -13.08 -6.74 -5.75
CA ALA A 212 -11.80 -6.12 -6.01
C ALA A 212 -11.01 -6.85 -7.11
N ARG A 213 -10.97 -8.20 -7.06
CA ARG A 213 -10.33 -9.01 -8.10
C ARG A 213 -11.02 -8.85 -9.45
N LEU A 214 -12.37 -8.83 -9.48
CA LEU A 214 -13.13 -8.58 -10.70
C LEU A 214 -12.78 -7.22 -11.31
N ALA A 215 -12.64 -6.19 -10.51
CA ALA A 215 -12.23 -4.86 -10.98
C ALA A 215 -10.84 -4.89 -11.63
N ALA A 216 -9.86 -5.57 -11.00
CA ALA A 216 -8.52 -5.75 -11.56
C ALA A 216 -8.54 -6.53 -12.89
N ASP A 217 -9.29 -7.63 -12.93
CA ASP A 217 -9.46 -8.42 -14.16
C ASP A 217 -10.17 -7.63 -15.27
N VAL A 218 -11.16 -6.79 -14.93
CA VAL A 218 -11.84 -5.89 -15.89
C VAL A 218 -10.88 -4.84 -16.43
N CYS A 219 -10.05 -4.23 -15.59
CA CYS A 219 -9.00 -3.28 -15.98
C CYS A 219 -7.82 -3.93 -16.71
N ASP A 220 -7.75 -5.26 -16.77
CA ASP A 220 -6.66 -6.04 -17.35
C ASP A 220 -5.29 -5.76 -16.71
N VAL A 221 -5.28 -5.57 -15.39
CA VAL A 221 -4.08 -5.32 -14.57
C VAL A 221 -3.93 -6.44 -13.56
N PRO A 222 -2.75 -7.10 -13.44
CA PRO A 222 -2.51 -8.19 -12.50
C PRO A 222 -2.26 -7.66 -11.07
N THR A 223 -3.10 -6.74 -10.60
CA THR A 223 -2.98 -6.08 -9.29
C THR A 223 -2.83 -7.10 -8.17
N VAL A 224 -1.84 -6.89 -7.31
CA VAL A 224 -1.62 -7.71 -6.13
C VAL A 224 -2.70 -7.39 -5.10
N LEU A 225 -3.50 -8.38 -4.72
CA LEU A 225 -4.59 -8.24 -3.75
C LEU A 225 -4.17 -8.85 -2.42
N VAL A 226 -4.26 -8.07 -1.34
CA VAL A 226 -3.97 -8.50 0.02
C VAL A 226 -5.26 -8.52 0.83
N ALA A 227 -5.55 -9.63 1.49
CA ALA A 227 -6.66 -9.75 2.43
C ALA A 227 -6.14 -9.57 3.86
N ARG A 228 -6.63 -8.52 4.55
CA ARG A 228 -6.35 -8.28 5.95
C ARG A 228 -7.51 -8.80 6.82
N THR A 229 -7.18 -9.47 7.92
CA THR A 229 -8.14 -9.74 8.99
C THR A 229 -7.77 -9.02 10.28
N ASP A 230 -8.75 -8.45 10.94
CA ASP A 230 -8.64 -7.81 12.25
C ASP A 230 -9.13 -8.73 13.40
N ALA A 231 -9.41 -10.01 13.11
CA ALA A 231 -10.02 -10.94 14.05
C ALA A 231 -9.17 -11.27 15.28
N LEU A 232 -7.85 -11.01 15.24
CA LEU A 232 -6.97 -11.19 16.40
C LEU A 232 -7.41 -10.35 17.61
N SER A 233 -8.04 -9.18 17.38
CA SER A 233 -8.43 -8.26 18.44
C SER A 233 -9.80 -7.60 18.23
N ALA A 234 -10.63 -8.14 17.31
CA ALA A 234 -11.98 -7.65 17.06
C ALA A 234 -13.00 -8.57 17.75
N ALA A 235 -13.72 -8.05 18.73
CA ALA A 235 -14.65 -8.81 19.57
C ALA A 235 -16.12 -8.66 19.13
N LEU A 236 -16.41 -8.04 17.99
CA LEU A 236 -17.78 -7.80 17.50
C LEU A 236 -17.93 -8.29 16.06
N LEU A 237 -19.14 -8.78 15.71
CA LEU A 237 -19.49 -9.31 14.40
C LEU A 237 -20.91 -8.87 14.03
N THR A 238 -21.14 -8.53 12.77
CA THR A 238 -22.47 -8.05 12.31
C THR A 238 -23.53 -9.15 12.23
N SER A 239 -23.13 -10.40 11.95
CA SER A 239 -24.07 -11.52 11.77
C SER A 239 -23.38 -12.87 12.01
N ASP A 240 -24.12 -13.85 12.55
CA ASP A 240 -23.68 -15.21 12.89
C ASP A 240 -23.99 -16.24 11.80
N VAL A 241 -24.33 -15.81 10.61
CA VAL A 241 -24.79 -16.70 9.52
C VAL A 241 -23.69 -17.55 8.90
N ASP A 242 -22.44 -17.11 9.02
CA ASP A 242 -21.30 -17.73 8.35
C ASP A 242 -20.73 -18.90 9.18
N GLU A 243 -20.45 -20.02 8.51
CA GLU A 243 -19.92 -21.21 9.17
C GLU A 243 -18.51 -21.01 9.74
N TYR A 244 -17.68 -20.19 9.11
CA TYR A 244 -16.33 -19.87 9.59
C TYR A 244 -16.31 -19.03 10.86
N ASP A 245 -17.38 -18.28 11.13
CA ASP A 245 -17.48 -17.38 12.27
C ASP A 245 -18.22 -18.00 13.45
N ARG A 246 -19.06 -19.03 13.18
CA ARG A 246 -20.04 -19.58 14.12
C ARG A 246 -19.40 -20.07 15.41
N ASP A 247 -18.26 -20.71 15.34
CA ASP A 247 -17.59 -21.28 16.53
C ASP A 247 -17.04 -20.19 17.47
N PHE A 248 -16.89 -18.96 16.97
CA PHE A 248 -16.41 -17.82 17.76
C PHE A 248 -17.53 -16.99 18.40
N VAL A 249 -18.79 -17.17 17.98
CA VAL A 249 -19.94 -16.43 18.50
C VAL A 249 -20.23 -16.86 19.93
N THR A 250 -20.34 -15.90 20.88
CA THR A 250 -20.59 -16.19 22.31
C THR A 250 -22.06 -16.33 22.63
N GLY A 251 -22.96 -15.92 21.73
CA GLY A 251 -24.41 -15.86 21.97
C GLY A 251 -24.89 -14.54 22.57
N GLU A 252 -24.00 -13.69 23.03
CA GLU A 252 -24.30 -12.34 23.54
C GLU A 252 -24.40 -11.32 22.44
N ARG A 253 -25.16 -10.23 22.67
CA ARG A 253 -25.27 -9.08 21.76
C ARG A 253 -24.99 -7.75 22.46
N THR A 254 -24.53 -6.78 21.67
CA THR A 254 -24.43 -5.39 22.10
C THR A 254 -25.78 -4.67 22.00
N PRO A 255 -25.94 -3.48 22.61
CA PRO A 255 -27.15 -2.66 22.43
C PRO A 255 -27.46 -2.30 20.97
N GLU A 256 -26.42 -2.17 20.12
CA GLU A 256 -26.55 -1.92 18.68
C GLU A 256 -26.96 -3.16 17.90
N GLY A 257 -26.93 -4.34 18.53
CA GLY A 257 -27.32 -5.61 17.93
C GLY A 257 -26.18 -6.43 17.33
N PHE A 258 -24.93 -6.00 17.47
CA PHE A 258 -23.77 -6.80 17.05
C PHE A 258 -23.59 -8.03 17.92
N TYR A 259 -23.18 -9.13 17.33
CA TYR A 259 -22.79 -10.33 18.07
C TYR A 259 -21.43 -10.13 18.75
N ARG A 260 -21.31 -10.60 19.99
CA ARG A 260 -19.99 -10.72 20.62
C ARG A 260 -19.33 -12.00 20.15
N VAL A 261 -18.05 -11.89 19.79
CA VAL A 261 -17.22 -13.01 19.36
C VAL A 261 -15.98 -13.11 20.24
N ARG A 262 -15.43 -14.32 20.30
CA ARG A 262 -14.09 -14.55 20.85
C ARG A 262 -13.08 -14.13 19.77
N ASP A 263 -12.23 -13.19 20.09
CA ASP A 263 -11.08 -12.79 19.30
C ASP A 263 -9.88 -13.73 19.55
N GLY A 264 -8.76 -13.47 18.90
CA GLY A 264 -7.52 -14.21 19.09
C GLY A 264 -7.03 -14.93 17.84
N ILE A 265 -5.92 -15.66 18.02
CA ILE A 265 -5.19 -16.27 16.90
C ILE A 265 -6.03 -17.29 16.13
N ASP A 266 -6.84 -18.10 16.82
CA ASP A 266 -7.71 -19.09 16.18
C ASP A 266 -8.73 -18.43 15.25
N ALA A 267 -9.33 -17.30 15.66
CA ALA A 267 -10.26 -16.54 14.83
C ALA A 267 -9.56 -15.93 13.62
N ALA A 268 -8.35 -15.39 13.78
CA ALA A 268 -7.54 -14.87 12.71
C ALA A 268 -7.15 -15.98 11.72
N ILE A 269 -6.74 -17.15 12.18
CA ILE A 269 -6.39 -18.30 11.35
C ILE A 269 -7.62 -18.79 10.56
N SER A 270 -8.78 -18.94 11.21
CA SER A 270 -10.01 -19.38 10.54
C SER A 270 -10.34 -18.49 9.34
N ARG A 271 -10.28 -17.17 9.53
CA ARG A 271 -10.51 -16.19 8.47
C ARG A 271 -9.41 -16.17 7.43
N GLY A 272 -8.14 -16.21 7.84
CA GLY A 272 -7.00 -16.29 6.93
C GLY A 272 -7.09 -17.47 5.97
N LEU A 273 -7.48 -18.65 6.48
CA LEU A 273 -7.71 -19.85 5.67
C LEU A 273 -8.87 -19.67 4.67
N ALA A 274 -9.95 -18.98 5.07
CA ALA A 274 -11.08 -18.71 4.20
C ALA A 274 -10.74 -17.69 3.09
N TYR A 275 -9.83 -16.75 3.34
CA TYR A 275 -9.42 -15.70 2.39
C TYR A 275 -8.31 -16.14 1.44
N ALA A 276 -7.52 -17.14 1.82
CA ALA A 276 -6.34 -17.58 1.06
C ALA A 276 -6.61 -17.91 -0.42
N PRO A 277 -7.74 -18.51 -0.82
CA PRO A 277 -8.04 -18.75 -2.24
C PRO A 277 -8.31 -17.47 -3.06
N TYR A 278 -8.66 -16.36 -2.42
CA TYR A 278 -9.16 -15.14 -3.09
C TYR A 278 -8.18 -13.98 -3.12
N ALA A 279 -7.09 -14.06 -2.37
CA ALA A 279 -6.07 -13.02 -2.28
C ALA A 279 -4.67 -13.57 -2.59
N ASP A 280 -3.77 -12.71 -3.02
CA ASP A 280 -2.38 -13.06 -3.30
C ASP A 280 -1.59 -13.21 -2.00
N LEU A 281 -1.80 -12.29 -1.05
CA LEU A 281 -1.21 -12.33 0.28
C LEU A 281 -2.30 -12.31 1.34
N ILE A 282 -1.99 -12.89 2.50
CA ILE A 282 -2.80 -12.77 3.71
C ILE A 282 -2.04 -11.97 4.75
N TRP A 283 -2.75 -11.07 5.41
CA TRP A 283 -2.27 -10.27 6.52
C TRP A 283 -3.24 -10.37 7.69
N PHE A 284 -2.76 -10.76 8.86
CA PHE A 284 -3.50 -10.59 10.11
C PHE A 284 -2.90 -9.41 10.89
N GLU A 285 -3.76 -8.52 11.35
CA GLU A 285 -3.32 -7.35 12.10
C GLU A 285 -3.02 -7.74 13.54
N THR A 286 -1.82 -7.38 14.02
CA THR A 286 -1.32 -7.73 15.35
C THR A 286 -1.33 -6.52 16.28
N SER A 287 -1.31 -6.76 17.60
CA SER A 287 -1.31 -5.71 18.62
C SER A 287 0.06 -5.53 19.29
N THR A 288 0.93 -6.53 19.15
CA THR A 288 2.29 -6.55 19.71
C THR A 288 3.23 -7.26 18.72
N PRO A 289 4.56 -7.02 18.80
CA PRO A 289 5.51 -7.72 17.96
C PRO A 289 5.78 -9.13 18.50
N ASP A 290 4.83 -10.05 18.32
CA ASP A 290 4.90 -11.42 18.78
C ASP A 290 5.28 -12.38 17.64
N LEU A 291 6.50 -12.92 17.69
CA LEU A 291 6.98 -13.89 16.71
C LEU A 291 6.31 -15.26 16.88
N GLY A 292 5.80 -15.59 18.07
CA GLY A 292 5.05 -16.82 18.31
C GLY A 292 3.72 -16.82 17.58
N GLU A 293 2.92 -15.76 17.74
CA GLU A 293 1.67 -15.57 17.00
C GLU A 293 1.91 -15.54 15.48
N ALA A 294 2.95 -14.83 15.04
CA ALA A 294 3.28 -14.74 13.61
C ALA A 294 3.64 -16.13 13.04
N ARG A 295 4.40 -16.92 13.77
CA ARG A 295 4.77 -18.28 13.36
C ARG A 295 3.53 -19.20 13.32
N GLU A 296 2.72 -19.18 14.37
CA GLU A 296 1.51 -20.02 14.48
C GLU A 296 0.54 -19.74 13.32
N PHE A 297 0.31 -18.45 13.00
CA PHE A 297 -0.51 -18.07 11.87
C PHE A 297 0.07 -18.59 10.54
N ALA A 298 1.36 -18.39 10.30
CA ALA A 298 2.03 -18.82 9.08
C ALA A 298 1.98 -20.35 8.90
N GLU A 299 2.30 -21.13 9.95
CA GLU A 299 2.26 -22.58 9.93
C GLU A 299 0.84 -23.10 9.62
N ALA A 300 -0.19 -22.50 10.21
CA ALA A 300 -1.59 -22.88 9.96
C ALA A 300 -2.02 -22.59 8.51
N ILE A 301 -1.67 -21.42 7.97
CA ILE A 301 -1.96 -21.09 6.56
C ILE A 301 -1.22 -22.04 5.62
N HIS A 302 0.07 -22.26 5.84
CA HIS A 302 0.91 -23.09 4.95
C HIS A 302 0.59 -24.57 5.01
N ALA A 303 0.03 -25.07 6.11
CA ALA A 303 -0.44 -26.46 6.21
C ALA A 303 -1.56 -26.75 5.18
N ARG A 304 -2.37 -25.78 4.83
CA ARG A 304 -3.45 -25.91 3.83
C ARG A 304 -3.13 -25.29 2.48
N PHE A 305 -2.37 -24.21 2.46
CA PHE A 305 -1.98 -23.46 1.26
C PHE A 305 -0.45 -23.30 1.22
N PRO A 306 0.30 -24.36 0.89
CA PRO A 306 1.76 -24.32 0.87
C PRO A 306 2.27 -23.18 -0.03
N GLY A 307 3.18 -22.34 0.51
CA GLY A 307 3.77 -21.23 -0.22
C GLY A 307 2.87 -19.99 -0.38
N LYS A 308 1.69 -19.93 0.29
CA LYS A 308 0.88 -18.72 0.33
C LYS A 308 1.70 -17.56 0.91
N LEU A 309 1.76 -16.45 0.18
CA LEU A 309 2.48 -15.27 0.61
C LEU A 309 1.75 -14.58 1.76
N LEU A 310 2.52 -14.04 2.69
CA LEU A 310 2.01 -13.32 3.86
C LEU A 310 2.57 -11.88 3.88
N ALA A 311 1.82 -10.98 4.52
CA ALA A 311 2.23 -9.62 4.79
C ALA A 311 2.22 -9.33 6.31
N TYR A 312 3.12 -8.47 6.78
CA TYR A 312 3.22 -8.10 8.20
C TYR A 312 3.43 -6.60 8.37
N ASN A 313 2.59 -6.00 9.21
CA ASN A 313 2.75 -4.62 9.65
C ASN A 313 3.71 -4.57 10.85
N CYS A 314 4.93 -4.08 10.62
CA CYS A 314 5.87 -3.71 11.67
C CYS A 314 5.43 -2.39 12.31
N SER A 315 4.31 -2.42 13.02
CA SER A 315 3.56 -1.24 13.42
C SER A 315 4.34 -0.27 14.28
N PRO A 316 4.26 1.05 14.01
CA PRO A 316 4.76 2.09 14.91
C PRO A 316 3.94 2.21 16.21
N SER A 317 2.78 1.57 16.30
CA SER A 317 1.99 1.47 17.54
C SER A 317 2.61 0.51 18.56
N PHE A 318 3.55 -0.33 18.15
CA PHE A 318 4.27 -1.19 19.06
C PHE A 318 5.36 -0.38 19.79
N ASN A 319 5.45 -0.58 21.10
CA ASN A 319 6.65 -0.15 21.83
C ASN A 319 7.67 -1.29 21.75
N TRP A 320 8.45 -1.31 20.66
CA TRP A 320 9.36 -2.39 20.31
C TRP A 320 10.29 -2.80 21.47
N ARG A 321 10.98 -1.84 22.08
CA ARG A 321 11.93 -2.09 23.19
C ARG A 321 11.27 -2.51 24.50
N LYS A 322 9.95 -2.33 24.63
CA LYS A 322 9.20 -2.86 25.78
C LYS A 322 9.00 -4.37 25.68
N HIS A 323 8.96 -4.90 24.47
CA HIS A 323 8.63 -6.30 24.18
C HIS A 323 9.84 -7.14 23.80
N LEU A 324 10.85 -6.54 23.14
CA LEU A 324 11.98 -7.23 22.53
C LEU A 324 13.29 -6.55 22.91
N ASP A 325 14.36 -7.33 23.05
CA ASP A 325 15.73 -6.84 23.13
C ASP A 325 16.29 -6.45 21.75
N ASP A 326 17.49 -5.88 21.73
CA ASP A 326 18.11 -5.37 20.51
C ASP A 326 18.40 -6.49 19.48
N ASP A 327 18.78 -7.68 19.93
CA ASP A 327 19.08 -8.83 19.06
C ASP A 327 17.79 -9.36 18.43
N ALA A 328 16.70 -9.47 19.19
CA ALA A 328 15.40 -9.86 18.69
C ALA A 328 14.82 -8.83 17.70
N ILE A 329 15.00 -7.53 17.96
CA ILE A 329 14.60 -6.46 17.04
C ILE A 329 15.40 -6.55 15.75
N ALA A 330 16.73 -6.73 15.82
CA ALA A 330 17.59 -6.81 14.64
C ALA A 330 17.22 -8.00 13.73
N GLY A 331 16.89 -9.16 14.31
CA GLY A 331 16.52 -10.37 13.58
C GLY A 331 15.02 -10.51 13.25
N PHE A 332 14.16 -9.58 13.67
CA PHE A 332 12.70 -9.73 13.63
C PHE A 332 12.19 -9.95 12.21
N GLN A 333 12.59 -9.12 11.27
CA GLN A 333 12.11 -9.17 9.88
C GLN A 333 12.62 -10.40 9.13
N ASP A 334 13.82 -10.87 9.44
CA ASP A 334 14.39 -12.09 8.85
C ASP A 334 13.64 -13.33 9.35
N ARG A 335 13.26 -13.38 10.63
CA ARG A 335 12.40 -14.44 11.17
C ARG A 335 11.03 -14.47 10.51
N LEU A 336 10.41 -13.32 10.30
CA LEU A 336 9.15 -13.23 9.55
C LEU A 336 9.31 -13.78 8.12
N ASN A 337 10.42 -13.44 7.46
CA ASN A 337 10.70 -13.90 6.10
C ASN A 337 10.85 -15.43 6.01
N GLU A 338 11.48 -16.08 7.00
CA GLU A 338 11.59 -17.54 7.11
C GLU A 338 10.20 -18.21 7.08
N TRP A 339 9.17 -17.54 7.60
CA TRP A 339 7.78 -18.03 7.64
C TRP A 339 6.90 -17.51 6.50
N GLY A 340 7.49 -16.90 5.45
CA GLY A 340 6.76 -16.50 4.25
C GLY A 340 6.09 -15.13 4.31
N TYR A 341 6.39 -14.30 5.31
CA TYR A 341 5.99 -12.89 5.33
C TYR A 341 6.86 -12.10 4.35
N ARG A 342 6.45 -12.09 3.09
CA ARG A 342 7.23 -11.53 1.98
C ARG A 342 7.07 -10.04 1.80
N PHE A 343 6.01 -9.44 2.32
CA PHE A 343 5.80 -7.99 2.33
C PHE A 343 5.75 -7.49 3.76
N GLN A 344 6.75 -6.71 4.16
CA GLN A 344 6.93 -6.21 5.52
C GLN A 344 7.02 -4.69 5.48
N PHE A 345 6.26 -4.00 6.30
CA PHE A 345 6.14 -2.55 6.17
C PHE A 345 5.90 -1.83 7.49
N ILE A 346 6.25 -0.54 7.52
CA ILE A 346 5.95 0.37 8.62
C ILE A 346 4.92 1.39 8.13
N THR A 347 3.70 1.27 8.62
CA THR A 347 2.54 2.03 8.11
C THR A 347 2.69 3.54 8.22
N LEU A 348 3.22 4.07 9.34
CA LEU A 348 3.22 5.50 9.65
C LEU A 348 4.63 6.12 9.62
N ALA A 349 5.57 5.52 8.89
CA ALA A 349 6.96 6.00 8.84
C ALA A 349 7.04 7.46 8.34
N GLY A 350 6.25 7.80 7.31
CA GLY A 350 6.20 9.16 6.77
C GLY A 350 5.68 10.18 7.78
N PHE A 351 4.62 9.85 8.51
CA PHE A 351 4.06 10.71 9.55
C PHE A 351 5.07 10.97 10.69
N HIS A 352 5.66 9.91 11.23
CA HIS A 352 6.59 10.05 12.35
C HIS A 352 7.88 10.78 11.97
N SER A 353 8.48 10.47 10.82
CA SER A 353 9.70 11.15 10.38
C SER A 353 9.47 12.63 10.11
N LEU A 354 8.36 12.97 9.45
CA LEU A 354 8.00 14.36 9.15
C LEU A 354 7.77 15.17 10.45
N ASN A 355 6.97 14.63 11.37
CA ASN A 355 6.61 15.34 12.60
C ASN A 355 7.80 15.46 13.56
N ALA A 356 8.60 14.42 13.75
CA ALA A 356 9.78 14.47 14.61
C ALA A 356 10.81 15.48 14.09
N GLY A 357 11.15 15.42 12.79
CA GLY A 357 12.10 16.35 12.20
C GLY A 357 11.63 17.79 12.25
N MET A 358 10.34 18.05 11.99
CA MET A 358 9.80 19.39 12.09
C MET A 358 9.77 19.90 13.55
N PHE A 359 9.44 19.03 14.51
CA PHE A 359 9.45 19.40 15.92
C PHE A 359 10.85 19.79 16.40
N GLU A 360 11.88 18.99 16.04
CA GLU A 360 13.26 19.27 16.39
C GLU A 360 13.75 20.59 15.79
N LEU A 361 13.50 20.80 14.50
CA LEU A 361 13.85 22.04 13.80
C LEU A 361 13.14 23.25 14.41
N ALA A 362 11.82 23.18 14.60
CA ALA A 362 11.04 24.30 15.12
C ALA A 362 11.46 24.69 16.55
N ARG A 363 11.68 23.70 17.43
CA ARG A 363 12.18 23.94 18.78
C ARG A 363 13.54 24.60 18.76
N GLY A 364 14.48 24.03 17.99
CA GLY A 364 15.83 24.60 17.87
C GLY A 364 15.81 26.01 17.27
N TYR A 365 14.98 26.24 16.24
CA TYR A 365 14.87 27.56 15.62
C TYR A 365 14.29 28.62 16.58
N ALA A 366 13.34 28.26 17.43
CA ALA A 366 12.78 29.15 18.44
C ALA A 366 13.82 29.59 19.52
N GLU A 367 14.75 28.70 19.86
CA GLU A 367 15.77 28.92 20.88
C GLU A 367 17.08 29.50 20.34
N GLU A 368 17.54 29.01 19.16
CA GLU A 368 18.88 29.23 18.59
C GLU A 368 18.84 29.88 17.18
N GLN A 369 17.66 30.19 16.67
CA GLN A 369 17.48 30.88 15.37
C GLN A 369 18.16 30.14 14.20
N MET A 370 18.89 30.83 13.34
CA MET A 370 19.54 30.28 12.16
C MET A 370 20.57 29.18 12.48
N THR A 371 21.11 29.13 13.67
CA THR A 371 22.06 28.08 14.06
C THR A 371 21.42 26.69 13.99
N ALA A 372 20.15 26.57 14.40
CA ALA A 372 19.41 25.32 14.31
C ALA A 372 19.15 24.93 12.83
N TYR A 373 18.79 25.88 11.99
CA TYR A 373 18.58 25.62 10.55
C TYR A 373 19.88 25.20 9.84
N VAL A 374 20.99 25.88 10.14
CA VAL A 374 22.30 25.52 9.56
C VAL A 374 22.72 24.09 9.93
N ARG A 375 22.42 23.63 11.16
CA ARG A 375 22.68 22.22 11.52
C ARG A 375 21.91 21.22 10.64
N LEU A 376 20.66 21.52 10.30
CA LEU A 376 19.91 20.70 9.34
C LEU A 376 20.57 20.75 7.97
N GLN A 377 20.93 21.93 7.47
CA GLN A 377 21.58 22.10 6.17
C GLN A 377 22.92 21.34 6.08
N GLU A 378 23.76 21.44 7.13
CA GLU A 378 25.03 20.70 7.18
C GLU A 378 24.80 19.17 7.22
N HIS A 379 23.74 18.73 7.89
CA HIS A 379 23.35 17.32 7.88
C HIS A 379 22.92 16.88 6.47
N GLU A 380 22.14 17.70 5.76
CA GLU A 380 21.75 17.42 4.37
C GLU A 380 22.98 17.34 3.44
N PHE A 381 23.97 18.23 3.60
CA PHE A 381 25.21 18.16 2.84
C PHE A 381 26.00 16.86 3.13
N ALA A 382 26.05 16.42 4.37
CA ALA A 382 26.70 15.15 4.71
C ALA A 382 26.00 13.97 4.04
N LEU A 383 24.67 13.98 3.93
CA LEU A 383 23.89 12.92 3.28
C LEU A 383 24.07 12.91 1.73
N GLU A 384 24.61 13.96 1.12
CA GLU A 384 24.91 13.97 -0.32
C GLU A 384 25.88 12.87 -0.72
N GLU A 385 26.83 12.51 0.16
CA GLU A 385 27.75 11.40 -0.06
C GLU A 385 27.04 10.04 -0.12
N GLU A 386 25.85 9.93 0.50
CA GLU A 386 25.00 8.75 0.50
C GLU A 386 23.92 8.78 -0.61
N GLY A 387 23.89 9.84 -1.43
CA GLY A 387 22.98 9.99 -2.57
C GLY A 387 21.78 10.91 -2.34
N TYR A 388 21.68 11.59 -1.19
CA TYR A 388 20.66 12.62 -0.97
C TYR A 388 20.88 13.83 -1.89
N THR A 389 19.81 14.36 -2.50
CA THR A 389 19.95 15.43 -3.51
C THR A 389 19.03 16.63 -3.28
N ALA A 390 18.15 16.58 -2.26
CA ALA A 390 17.14 17.63 -2.07
C ALA A 390 17.70 18.96 -1.54
N THR A 391 19.00 19.05 -1.20
CA THR A 391 19.72 20.31 -1.02
C THR A 391 19.61 21.21 -2.24
N ARG A 392 19.56 20.60 -3.44
CA ARG A 392 19.31 21.28 -4.72
C ARG A 392 17.83 21.22 -5.05
N HIS A 393 17.02 21.90 -4.25
CA HIS A 393 15.56 21.79 -4.28
C HIS A 393 14.92 22.30 -5.59
N GLN A 394 15.53 23.24 -6.30
CA GLN A 394 15.03 23.67 -7.63
C GLN A 394 15.22 22.58 -8.67
N ARG A 395 16.40 21.95 -8.69
CA ARG A 395 16.65 20.76 -9.53
C ARG A 395 15.71 19.62 -9.15
N GLU A 396 15.56 19.33 -7.86
CA GLU A 396 14.78 18.21 -7.33
C GLU A 396 13.31 18.23 -7.79
N VAL A 397 12.75 19.42 -8.00
CA VAL A 397 11.37 19.57 -8.52
C VAL A 397 11.32 19.79 -10.03
N GLY A 398 12.46 19.81 -10.73
CA GLY A 398 12.55 19.79 -12.19
C GLY A 398 12.72 21.14 -12.87
N ALA A 399 13.30 22.16 -12.22
CA ALA A 399 13.59 23.44 -12.89
C ALA A 399 14.37 23.24 -14.18
N GLY A 400 15.47 22.45 -14.15
CA GLY A 400 16.27 22.14 -15.34
C GLY A 400 15.50 21.36 -16.42
N TYR A 401 14.62 20.44 -16.04
CA TYR A 401 13.75 19.75 -17.00
C TYR A 401 12.84 20.74 -17.75
N PHE A 402 12.24 21.70 -17.05
CA PHE A 402 11.39 22.71 -17.70
C PHE A 402 12.20 23.73 -18.51
N ASP A 403 13.46 23.98 -18.18
CA ASP A 403 14.37 24.73 -19.04
C ASP A 403 14.58 24.02 -20.38
N LEU A 404 14.74 22.68 -20.38
CA LEU A 404 14.82 21.90 -21.62
C LEU A 404 13.53 21.96 -22.42
N VAL A 405 12.36 21.91 -21.78
CA VAL A 405 11.06 22.10 -22.46
C VAL A 405 11.00 23.48 -23.10
N THR A 406 11.43 24.53 -22.39
CA THR A 406 11.46 25.91 -22.89
C THR A 406 12.38 26.04 -24.12
N GLN A 407 13.57 25.47 -24.04
CA GLN A 407 14.54 25.50 -25.17
C GLN A 407 14.07 24.70 -26.39
N ALA A 408 13.36 23.56 -26.17
CA ALA A 408 12.79 22.77 -27.26
C ALA A 408 11.70 23.54 -28.03
N VAL A 409 10.93 24.38 -27.34
CA VAL A 409 9.88 25.22 -27.93
C VAL A 409 10.47 26.50 -28.51
N SER A 410 11.50 27.07 -27.88
CA SER A 410 12.12 28.35 -28.20
C SER A 410 13.64 28.27 -27.98
N PRO A 411 14.42 27.86 -28.99
CA PRO A 411 15.86 27.60 -28.82
C PRO A 411 16.68 28.79 -28.30
N ASP A 412 16.25 30.01 -28.61
CA ASP A 412 16.91 31.25 -28.19
C ASP A 412 16.30 31.85 -26.90
N ALA A 413 15.50 31.08 -26.15
CA ALA A 413 14.86 31.59 -24.94
C ALA A 413 15.89 32.04 -23.90
N SER A 414 15.69 33.25 -23.37
CA SER A 414 16.49 33.82 -22.28
C SER A 414 15.85 33.62 -20.88
N THR A 415 14.66 33.04 -20.84
CA THR A 415 13.86 32.85 -19.61
C THR A 415 14.09 31.51 -18.97
N LEU A 416 15.34 31.02 -18.93
CA LEU A 416 15.70 29.77 -18.26
C LEU A 416 15.75 29.99 -16.74
N ALA A 417 15.19 29.05 -15.99
CA ALA A 417 14.99 29.19 -14.55
C ALA A 417 16.19 28.74 -13.71
N LEU A 418 16.83 27.63 -14.09
CA LEU A 418 17.95 27.07 -13.34
C LEU A 418 19.26 27.81 -13.66
N ARG A 419 19.48 28.20 -14.93
CA ARG A 419 20.66 28.91 -15.35
C ARG A 419 20.78 30.27 -14.68
N GLY A 420 21.89 30.51 -13.98
CA GLY A 420 22.15 31.76 -13.24
C GLY A 420 21.34 31.89 -11.96
N SER A 421 20.71 30.78 -11.48
CA SER A 421 20.00 30.74 -10.23
C SER A 421 20.96 30.80 -9.03
N THR A 422 20.42 31.13 -7.86
CA THR A 422 21.13 31.02 -6.57
C THR A 422 21.62 29.60 -6.31
N GLU A 423 20.82 28.60 -6.68
CA GLU A 423 21.16 27.19 -6.50
C GLU A 423 22.39 26.83 -7.37
N GLU A 424 22.41 27.21 -8.65
CA GLU A 424 23.55 26.99 -9.52
C GLU A 424 24.82 27.68 -8.99
N ALA A 425 24.69 28.91 -8.47
CA ALA A 425 25.81 29.69 -7.99
C ALA A 425 26.42 29.23 -6.67
N GLN A 426 25.62 28.59 -5.80
CA GLN A 426 26.02 28.26 -4.42
C GLN A 426 26.12 26.75 -4.10
N PHE A 427 25.45 25.90 -4.90
CA PHE A 427 25.39 24.46 -4.65
C PHE A 427 25.95 23.60 -5.78
N THR A 428 26.59 24.18 -6.80
CA THR A 428 27.42 23.47 -7.79
C THR A 428 28.84 23.42 -7.30
N ALA A 429 29.44 22.23 -7.30
CA ALA A 429 30.85 22.03 -6.99
C ALA A 429 31.76 22.61 -8.07
#